data_40974e783a3db7222237588cee6a11b9
#
_entry.id   40974e783a3db7222237588cee6a11b9
#
_cell.length_a   1.000
_cell.length_b   1.000
_cell.length_c   1.000
_cell.angle_alpha   90.00
_cell.angle_beta   90.00
_cell.angle_gamma   90.00
#
_symmetry.space_group_name_H-M   'P 1'
#
loop_
_entity.id
_entity.type
_entity.pdbx_description
1 polymer ?
#
loop_
_entity_poly.entity_id
_entity_poly.type
_entity_poly.pdbx_seq_one_letter_code
_entity_poly.pdbx_strand_id
1 'polypeptide(L)'
;MNGNGTNGKGSRPGAARLAFLIPLAGFLVLAGFASIALLATLRGERDMTRLPSAMVGKPAPTAALPDLRDAHGTVSAADFAGRPYLVNVFASWCAPCRAEAPALARLAEEIDILGIAYKDRPEDTNGFLATYGDPFAAIGVDRDGDTGMRWGVYGVPETFVINADGIITYRHAGPIDRRVLDEELRPAMRAAKTGVVE
;
A
#
# COMPACT_ATOMS: atom_id res chain seq x y z
N MET A 1 83.02 24.11 26.95
CA MET A 1 82.83 24.05 25.46
C MET A 1 81.55 23.29 25.17
N ASN A 2 80.55 24.02 24.82
CA ASN A 2 79.20 23.52 24.68
C ASN A 2 78.93 23.16 23.22
N GLY A 3 78.45 21.90 22.97
CA GLY A 3 77.92 21.45 21.70
C GLY A 3 76.45 21.19 21.82
N ASN A 4 75.64 22.13 21.32
CA ASN A 4 74.18 22.05 21.34
C ASN A 4 73.69 21.32 20.05
N GLY A 5 73.30 20.09 20.16
CA GLY A 5 72.74 19.31 19.06
C GLY A 5 71.24 19.52 18.93
N THR A 6 70.78 20.30 17.95
CA THR A 6 69.38 20.50 17.60
C THR A 6 68.87 19.32 16.82
N ASN A 7 67.96 18.55 17.43
CA ASN A 7 67.26 17.44 16.81
C ASN A 7 66.13 17.99 15.93
N GLY A 8 66.37 18.15 14.63
CA GLY A 8 65.35 18.46 13.63
C GLY A 8 64.45 17.27 13.35
N LYS A 9 63.22 17.27 13.92
CA LYS A 9 62.15 16.36 13.50
C LYS A 9 61.71 16.69 12.09
N GLY A 10 62.27 16.00 11.11
CA GLY A 10 61.78 16.04 9.74
C GLY A 10 60.37 15.42 9.65
N SER A 11 59.36 16.25 9.61
CA SER A 11 58.01 15.83 9.30
C SER A 11 57.93 15.31 7.84
N ARG A 12 57.70 14.03 7.68
CA ARG A 12 57.52 13.38 6.36
C ARG A 12 56.23 13.91 5.71
N PRO A 13 56.28 14.64 4.57
CA PRO A 13 55.12 15.27 3.94
C PRO A 13 54.11 14.27 3.36
N GLY A 14 54.44 12.98 3.31
CA GLY A 14 53.54 11.93 2.83
C GLY A 14 52.47 11.49 3.82
N ALA A 15 52.77 11.49 5.13
CA ALA A 15 51.82 11.02 6.16
C ALA A 15 50.65 11.97 6.37
N ALA A 16 50.85 13.28 6.23
CA ALA A 16 49.78 14.28 6.34
C ALA A 16 48.77 14.19 5.18
N ARG A 17 49.22 13.87 3.98
CA ARG A 17 48.32 13.71 2.81
C ARG A 17 47.50 12.45 2.92
N LEU A 18 48.05 11.35 3.44
CA LEU A 18 47.35 10.08 3.65
C LEU A 18 46.27 10.22 4.74
N ALA A 19 46.52 11.01 5.79
CA ALA A 19 45.57 11.26 6.87
C ALA A 19 44.31 12.00 6.40
N PHE A 20 44.40 12.80 5.33
CA PHE A 20 43.22 13.45 4.71
C PHE A 20 42.55 12.61 3.63
N LEU A 21 43.29 11.76 2.93
CA LEU A 21 42.75 10.93 1.84
C LEU A 21 41.86 9.78 2.35
N ILE A 22 42.18 9.20 3.51
CA ILE A 22 41.41 8.09 4.10
C ILE A 22 40.00 8.53 4.46
N PRO A 23 39.76 9.60 5.24
CA PRO A 23 38.39 10.04 5.55
C PRO A 23 37.65 10.55 4.31
N LEU A 24 38.34 11.18 3.36
CA LEU A 24 37.72 11.60 2.09
C LEU A 24 37.26 10.40 1.26
N ALA A 25 38.07 9.35 1.14
CA ALA A 25 37.72 8.13 0.46
C ALA A 25 36.52 7.44 1.15
N GLY A 26 36.51 7.35 2.48
CA GLY A 26 35.40 6.84 3.25
C GLY A 26 34.12 7.63 3.03
N PHE A 27 34.19 8.95 3.00
CA PHE A 27 33.03 9.80 2.70
C PHE A 27 32.49 9.58 1.28
N LEU A 28 33.37 9.50 0.28
CA LEU A 28 32.96 9.25 -1.11
C LEU A 28 32.31 7.88 -1.30
N VAL A 29 32.79 6.85 -0.61
CA VAL A 29 32.18 5.51 -0.63
C VAL A 29 30.80 5.55 0.02
N LEU A 30 30.66 6.19 1.18
CA LEU A 30 29.37 6.35 1.86
C LEU A 30 28.39 7.19 1.03
N ALA A 31 28.85 8.30 0.45
CA ALA A 31 28.02 9.13 -0.41
C ALA A 31 27.56 8.38 -1.67
N GLY A 32 28.46 7.59 -2.27
CA GLY A 32 28.13 6.72 -3.40
C GLY A 32 27.06 5.68 -3.04
N PHE A 33 27.23 5.01 -1.91
CA PHE A 33 26.24 4.03 -1.43
C PHE A 33 24.88 4.67 -1.10
N ALA A 34 24.90 5.83 -0.46
CA ALA A 34 23.67 6.59 -0.17
C ALA A 34 22.98 7.06 -1.46
N SER A 35 23.73 7.50 -2.46
CA SER A 35 23.19 7.90 -3.77
C SER A 35 22.55 6.73 -4.51
N ILE A 36 23.20 5.57 -4.51
CA ILE A 36 22.64 4.34 -5.12
C ILE A 36 21.35 3.93 -4.39
N ALA A 37 21.36 3.93 -3.06
CA ALA A 37 20.18 3.60 -2.25
C ALA A 37 19.03 4.58 -2.49
N LEU A 38 19.32 5.88 -2.60
CA LEU A 38 18.34 6.92 -2.90
C LEU A 38 17.76 6.75 -4.31
N LEU A 39 18.61 6.52 -5.31
CA LEU A 39 18.18 6.28 -6.68
C LEU A 39 17.33 5.01 -6.81
N ALA A 40 17.67 3.92 -6.11
CA ALA A 40 16.87 2.71 -6.06
C ALA A 40 15.50 2.96 -5.43
N THR A 41 15.43 3.78 -4.37
CA THR A 41 14.16 4.19 -3.74
C THR A 41 13.33 5.07 -4.65
N LEU A 42 13.94 6.03 -5.37
CA LEU A 42 13.26 6.91 -6.32
C LEU A 42 12.78 6.19 -7.57
N ARG A 43 13.42 5.08 -7.95
CA ARG A 43 13.00 4.22 -9.08
C ARG A 43 11.87 3.25 -8.73
N GLY A 44 11.38 3.28 -7.48
CA GLY A 44 10.28 2.40 -7.05
C GLY A 44 10.64 0.92 -6.95
N GLU A 45 11.93 0.56 -6.95
CA GLU A 45 12.38 -0.84 -6.85
C GLU A 45 12.11 -1.48 -5.48
N ARG A 46 11.77 -0.65 -4.47
CA ARG A 46 11.24 -1.12 -3.18
C ARG A 46 9.72 -1.01 -3.20
N ASP A 47 9.12 -1.87 -3.97
CA ASP A 47 7.67 -1.99 -4.03
C ASP A 47 7.14 -2.60 -2.73
N MET A 48 6.88 -1.74 -1.75
CA MET A 48 6.30 -2.12 -0.44
C MET A 48 4.90 -2.72 -0.61
N THR A 49 4.30 -2.56 -1.80
CA THR A 49 2.98 -3.12 -2.13
C THR A 49 3.02 -4.62 -2.39
N ARG A 50 4.20 -5.21 -2.63
CA ARG A 50 4.42 -6.64 -2.90
C ARG A 50 4.74 -7.48 -1.66
N LEU A 51 4.55 -6.97 -0.45
CA LEU A 51 4.64 -7.83 0.73
C LEU A 51 3.52 -8.89 0.65
N PRO A 52 3.86 -10.19 0.71
CA PRO A 52 2.86 -11.24 0.70
C PRO A 52 1.85 -10.96 1.81
N SER A 53 0.60 -10.74 1.45
CA SER A 53 -0.44 -10.52 2.46
C SER A 53 -0.67 -11.83 3.21
N ALA A 54 -0.58 -11.78 4.52
CA ALA A 54 -0.95 -12.90 5.37
C ALA A 54 -2.45 -13.30 5.23
N MET A 55 -3.23 -12.49 4.51
CA MET A 55 -4.66 -12.71 4.28
C MET A 55 -4.97 -13.45 2.97
N VAL A 56 -4.07 -13.45 1.99
CA VAL A 56 -4.26 -14.23 0.75
C VAL A 56 -4.30 -15.72 1.08
N GLY A 57 -5.28 -16.43 0.51
CA GLY A 57 -5.57 -17.83 0.80
C GLY A 57 -6.45 -18.05 2.05
N LYS A 58 -6.84 -16.98 2.77
CA LYS A 58 -7.73 -17.08 3.93
C LYS A 58 -9.15 -16.65 3.61
N PRO A 59 -10.13 -17.13 4.40
CA PRO A 59 -11.49 -16.60 4.32
C PRO A 59 -11.54 -15.11 4.59
N ALA A 60 -12.35 -14.39 3.81
CA ALA A 60 -12.64 -12.99 4.02
C ALA A 60 -13.32 -12.80 5.40
N PRO A 61 -12.90 -11.79 6.20
CA PRO A 61 -13.57 -11.45 7.45
C PRO A 61 -15.03 -11.04 7.18
N THR A 62 -15.98 -11.66 7.91
CA THR A 62 -17.42 -11.44 7.73
C THR A 62 -18.05 -10.61 8.84
N ALA A 63 -17.26 -9.83 9.58
CA ALA A 63 -17.81 -8.94 10.59
C ALA A 63 -18.77 -7.93 9.93
N ALA A 64 -20.00 -7.83 10.46
CA ALA A 64 -20.99 -6.89 9.98
C ALA A 64 -20.60 -5.45 10.39
N LEU A 65 -20.76 -4.53 9.45
CA LEU A 65 -20.56 -3.09 9.63
C LEU A 65 -21.89 -2.36 9.48
N PRO A 66 -22.09 -1.22 10.15
CA PRO A 66 -23.19 -0.32 9.84
C PRO A 66 -23.19 0.04 8.36
N ASP A 67 -24.35 -0.10 7.70
CA ASP A 67 -24.51 0.30 6.30
C ASP A 67 -24.55 1.83 6.19
N LEU A 68 -23.76 2.38 5.26
CA LEU A 68 -23.75 3.82 5.00
C LEU A 68 -25.09 4.34 4.49
N ARG A 69 -25.84 3.53 3.76
CA ARG A 69 -27.07 3.90 3.04
C ARG A 69 -28.34 3.57 3.81
N ASP A 70 -28.26 2.65 4.77
CA ASP A 70 -29.38 2.28 5.64
C ASP A 70 -28.98 2.47 7.12
N ALA A 71 -29.54 3.46 7.79
CA ALA A 71 -29.23 3.79 9.17
C ALA A 71 -29.50 2.65 10.17
N HIS A 72 -30.29 1.66 9.82
CA HIS A 72 -30.63 0.48 10.64
C HIS A 72 -30.07 -0.83 10.05
N GLY A 73 -29.46 -0.75 8.87
CA GLY A 73 -28.88 -1.88 8.15
C GLY A 73 -27.45 -2.17 8.57
N THR A 74 -27.03 -3.37 8.21
CA THR A 74 -25.63 -3.78 8.27
C THR A 74 -25.23 -4.43 6.96
N VAL A 75 -23.96 -4.34 6.62
CA VAL A 75 -23.35 -5.00 5.45
C VAL A 75 -22.10 -5.74 5.86
N SER A 76 -21.86 -6.87 5.21
CA SER A 76 -20.68 -7.69 5.44
C SER A 76 -20.20 -8.35 4.15
N ALA A 77 -19.00 -8.92 4.18
CA ALA A 77 -18.48 -9.73 3.10
C ALA A 77 -19.34 -11.00 2.83
N ALA A 78 -20.10 -11.48 3.83
CA ALA A 78 -20.99 -12.64 3.67
C ALA A 78 -22.17 -12.36 2.73
N ASP A 79 -22.57 -11.10 2.56
CA ASP A 79 -23.69 -10.73 1.68
C ASP A 79 -23.35 -10.88 0.19
N PHE A 80 -22.08 -11.08 -0.11
CA PHE A 80 -21.52 -11.29 -1.44
C PHE A 80 -21.18 -12.76 -1.74
N ALA A 81 -21.45 -13.67 -0.82
CA ALA A 81 -21.12 -15.09 -0.96
C ALA A 81 -21.72 -15.72 -2.23
N GLY A 82 -21.01 -16.71 -2.80
CA GLY A 82 -21.45 -17.45 -3.99
C GLY A 82 -21.10 -16.81 -5.33
N ARG A 83 -20.49 -15.62 -5.34
CA ARG A 83 -19.94 -14.96 -6.53
C ARG A 83 -18.64 -14.24 -6.21
N PRO A 84 -17.71 -14.10 -7.17
CA PRO A 84 -16.53 -13.28 -6.96
C PRO A 84 -16.90 -11.80 -6.80
N TYR A 85 -16.18 -11.10 -5.93
CA TYR A 85 -16.37 -9.67 -5.67
C TYR A 85 -15.06 -9.02 -5.25
N LEU A 86 -15.05 -7.69 -5.21
CA LEU A 86 -13.95 -6.92 -4.67
C LEU A 86 -14.31 -6.34 -3.30
N VAL A 87 -13.32 -6.16 -2.45
CA VAL A 87 -13.41 -5.29 -1.28
C VAL A 87 -12.38 -4.18 -1.45
N ASN A 88 -12.85 -2.93 -1.40
CA ASN A 88 -11.96 -1.76 -1.41
C ASN A 88 -12.08 -1.03 -0.07
N VAL A 89 -10.94 -0.88 0.61
CA VAL A 89 -10.85 -0.16 1.88
C VAL A 89 -10.35 1.24 1.58
N PHE A 90 -11.17 2.23 1.86
CA PHE A 90 -10.92 3.63 1.51
C PHE A 90 -11.30 4.59 2.65
N ALA A 91 -11.00 5.88 2.48
CA ALA A 91 -11.45 6.92 3.39
C ALA A 91 -11.58 8.26 2.67
N SER A 92 -12.45 9.13 3.16
CA SER A 92 -12.65 10.49 2.63
C SER A 92 -11.40 11.39 2.74
N TRP A 93 -10.63 11.21 3.80
CA TRP A 93 -9.39 11.94 4.06
C TRP A 93 -8.18 11.44 3.25
N CYS A 94 -8.33 10.34 2.51
CA CYS A 94 -7.26 9.68 1.77
C CYS A 94 -7.08 10.30 0.37
N ALA A 95 -5.99 11.02 0.15
CA ALA A 95 -5.72 11.61 -1.16
C ALA A 95 -5.47 10.58 -2.28
N PRO A 96 -4.75 9.45 -2.08
CA PRO A 96 -4.63 8.40 -3.08
C PRO A 96 -5.97 7.73 -3.44
N CYS A 97 -6.93 7.63 -2.50
CA CYS A 97 -8.26 7.08 -2.78
C CYS A 97 -9.05 7.92 -3.80
N ARG A 98 -8.83 9.25 -3.80
CA ARG A 98 -9.41 10.14 -4.83
C ARG A 98 -8.84 9.85 -6.20
N ALA A 99 -7.56 9.53 -6.28
CA ALA A 99 -6.89 9.25 -7.53
C ALA A 99 -7.36 7.94 -8.19
N GLU A 100 -7.75 6.93 -7.39
CA GLU A 100 -8.24 5.65 -7.91
C GLU A 100 -9.74 5.62 -8.27
N ALA A 101 -10.53 6.62 -7.85
CA ALA A 101 -11.98 6.64 -8.07
C ALA A 101 -12.40 6.36 -9.53
N PRO A 102 -11.74 6.90 -10.58
CA PRO A 102 -12.07 6.57 -11.96
C PRO A 102 -11.79 5.10 -12.34
N ALA A 103 -10.81 4.46 -11.69
CA ALA A 103 -10.52 3.04 -11.91
C ALA A 103 -11.56 2.15 -11.23
N LEU A 104 -11.97 2.49 -10.01
CA LEU A 104 -13.06 1.81 -9.30
C LEU A 104 -14.40 1.90 -10.06
N ALA A 105 -14.70 3.06 -10.66
CA ALA A 105 -15.90 3.21 -11.47
C ALA A 105 -15.94 2.23 -12.67
N ARG A 106 -14.79 1.99 -13.31
CA ARG A 106 -14.68 1.00 -14.40
C ARG A 106 -14.79 -0.43 -13.89
N LEU A 107 -14.19 -0.72 -12.72
CA LEU A 107 -14.29 -2.06 -12.11
C LEU A 107 -15.72 -2.39 -11.69
N ALA A 108 -16.48 -1.40 -11.23
CA ALA A 108 -17.88 -1.56 -10.86
C ALA A 108 -18.80 -1.99 -12.01
N GLU A 109 -18.41 -1.72 -13.27
CA GLU A 109 -19.09 -2.21 -14.46
C GLU A 109 -18.85 -3.73 -14.71
N GLU A 110 -17.79 -4.29 -14.11
CA GLU A 110 -17.33 -5.67 -14.34
C GLU A 110 -17.63 -6.62 -13.18
N ILE A 111 -17.68 -6.07 -11.94
CA ILE A 111 -17.77 -6.84 -10.70
C ILE A 111 -18.31 -6.00 -9.55
N ASP A 112 -19.06 -6.62 -8.64
CA ASP A 112 -19.51 -5.94 -7.41
C ASP A 112 -18.34 -5.56 -6.51
N ILE A 113 -18.41 -4.36 -5.91
CA ILE A 113 -17.41 -3.85 -4.99
C ILE A 113 -18.06 -3.55 -3.64
N LEU A 114 -17.62 -4.20 -2.58
CA LEU A 114 -17.91 -3.82 -1.20
C LEU A 114 -16.92 -2.73 -0.76
N GLY A 115 -17.41 -1.56 -0.43
CA GLY A 115 -16.63 -0.48 0.17
C GLY A 115 -16.54 -0.65 1.69
N ILE A 116 -15.35 -0.42 2.26
CA ILE A 116 -15.15 -0.28 3.71
C ILE A 116 -14.61 1.13 3.96
N ALA A 117 -15.45 2.00 4.53
CA ALA A 117 -15.07 3.36 4.90
C ALA A 117 -14.28 3.33 6.22
N TYR A 118 -12.94 3.29 6.11
CA TYR A 118 -12.01 3.05 7.21
C TYR A 118 -11.74 4.30 8.01
N LYS A 119 -12.02 4.23 9.32
CA LYS A 119 -11.83 5.34 10.27
C LYS A 119 -12.42 6.65 9.77
N ASP A 120 -13.62 6.55 9.22
CA ASP A 120 -14.30 7.66 8.58
C ASP A 120 -15.68 7.91 9.18
N ARG A 121 -16.24 9.09 8.97
CA ARG A 121 -17.59 9.41 9.41
C ARG A 121 -18.55 9.31 8.23
N PRO A 122 -19.80 8.86 8.44
CA PRO A 122 -20.79 8.74 7.38
C PRO A 122 -20.95 10.02 6.53
N GLU A 123 -20.94 11.20 7.18
CA GLU A 123 -21.10 12.49 6.51
C GLU A 123 -19.92 12.78 5.57
N ASP A 124 -18.69 12.50 6.03
CA ASP A 124 -17.47 12.74 5.26
C ASP A 124 -17.37 11.76 4.09
N THR A 125 -17.71 10.48 4.34
CA THR A 125 -17.81 9.45 3.29
C THR A 125 -18.83 9.83 2.23
N ASN A 126 -20.04 10.27 2.61
CA ASN A 126 -21.06 10.74 1.67
C ASN A 126 -20.57 11.93 0.84
N GLY A 127 -19.90 12.90 1.44
CA GLY A 127 -19.30 14.03 0.74
C GLY A 127 -18.23 13.60 -0.28
N PHE A 128 -17.42 12.60 0.07
CA PHE A 128 -16.43 12.00 -0.82
C PHE A 128 -17.10 11.35 -2.04
N LEU A 129 -18.13 10.50 -1.80
CA LEU A 129 -18.84 9.81 -2.87
C LEU A 129 -19.58 10.78 -3.80
N ALA A 130 -20.19 11.82 -3.25
CA ALA A 130 -20.86 12.86 -4.04
C ALA A 130 -19.88 13.60 -4.97
N THR A 131 -18.60 13.72 -4.56
CA THR A 131 -17.58 14.46 -5.33
C THR A 131 -16.89 13.60 -6.37
N TYR A 132 -16.55 12.34 -6.01
CA TYR A 132 -15.67 11.47 -6.80
C TYR A 132 -16.41 10.28 -7.46
N GLY A 133 -17.70 10.11 -7.17
CA GLY A 133 -18.53 9.00 -7.65
C GLY A 133 -18.67 7.87 -6.63
N ASP A 134 -19.72 7.06 -6.80
CA ASP A 134 -20.04 5.93 -5.95
C ASP A 134 -20.00 4.62 -6.77
N PRO A 135 -18.86 3.91 -6.75
CA PRO A 135 -18.70 2.65 -7.48
C PRO A 135 -19.13 1.42 -6.67
N PHE A 136 -19.60 1.59 -5.44
CA PHE A 136 -19.79 0.50 -4.50
C PHE A 136 -21.21 -0.11 -4.60
N ALA A 137 -21.29 -1.43 -4.58
CA ALA A 137 -22.57 -2.14 -4.44
C ALA A 137 -23.16 -1.97 -3.03
N ALA A 138 -22.29 -1.96 -2.02
CA ALA A 138 -22.64 -1.64 -0.63
C ALA A 138 -21.42 -1.01 0.08
N ILE A 139 -21.65 -0.28 1.19
CA ILE A 139 -20.59 0.38 1.94
C ILE A 139 -20.80 0.16 3.44
N GLY A 140 -19.82 -0.49 4.07
CA GLY A 140 -19.75 -0.60 5.52
C GLY A 140 -18.89 0.51 6.14
N VAL A 141 -19.39 1.08 7.24
CA VAL A 141 -18.67 2.14 7.97
C VAL A 141 -17.87 1.54 9.11
N ASP A 142 -16.54 1.49 8.95
CA ASP A 142 -15.58 0.99 9.94
C ASP A 142 -14.99 2.16 10.74
N ARG A 143 -15.79 2.70 11.63
CA ARG A 143 -15.45 3.92 12.37
C ARG A 143 -14.22 3.79 13.24
N ASP A 144 -14.08 2.66 13.92
CA ASP A 144 -12.99 2.38 14.85
C ASP A 144 -11.77 1.77 14.17
N GLY A 145 -11.94 1.24 12.95
CA GLY A 145 -10.90 0.59 12.16
C GLY A 145 -10.68 -0.88 12.53
N ASP A 146 -11.57 -1.47 13.33
CA ASP A 146 -11.46 -2.86 13.78
C ASP A 146 -11.60 -3.85 12.61
N THR A 147 -12.48 -3.55 11.68
CA THR A 147 -12.68 -4.38 10.49
C THR A 147 -11.46 -4.28 9.57
N GLY A 148 -10.92 -3.10 9.33
CA GLY A 148 -9.67 -2.93 8.60
C GLY A 148 -8.52 -3.71 9.21
N MET A 149 -8.40 -3.74 10.54
CA MET A 149 -7.40 -4.56 11.23
C MET A 149 -7.61 -6.07 10.98
N ARG A 150 -8.85 -6.55 11.00
CA ARG A 150 -9.19 -7.96 10.68
C ARG A 150 -8.84 -8.33 9.25
N TRP A 151 -8.99 -7.39 8.32
CA TRP A 151 -8.57 -7.54 6.92
C TRP A 151 -7.05 -7.40 6.72
N GLY A 152 -6.30 -7.10 7.78
CA GLY A 152 -4.85 -6.90 7.73
C GLY A 152 -4.47 -5.65 6.91
N VAL A 153 -5.31 -4.62 6.95
CA VAL A 153 -5.08 -3.34 6.29
C VAL A 153 -3.98 -2.57 7.00
N TYR A 154 -2.95 -2.17 6.27
CA TYR A 154 -1.86 -1.33 6.78
C TYR A 154 -2.07 0.15 6.50
N GLY A 155 -2.88 0.46 5.48
CA GLY A 155 -3.17 1.81 5.06
C GLY A 155 -4.26 1.82 4.00
N VAL A 156 -4.71 3.00 3.59
CA VAL A 156 -5.70 3.15 2.53
C VAL A 156 -5.10 3.88 1.33
N PRO A 157 -5.48 3.50 0.09
CA PRO A 157 -6.43 2.46 -0.25
C PRO A 157 -5.81 1.06 -0.29
N GLU A 158 -6.63 0.04 -0.06
CA GLU A 158 -6.29 -1.36 -0.32
C GLU A 158 -7.47 -2.07 -0.98
N THR A 159 -7.17 -2.92 -1.96
CA THR A 159 -8.19 -3.68 -2.71
C THR A 159 -7.91 -5.17 -2.63
N PHE A 160 -8.94 -5.93 -2.31
CA PHE A 160 -8.91 -7.38 -2.21
C PHE A 160 -9.81 -7.99 -3.28
N VAL A 161 -9.37 -9.11 -3.88
CA VAL A 161 -10.18 -9.94 -4.77
C VAL A 161 -10.60 -11.18 -4.00
N ILE A 162 -11.91 -11.45 -3.97
CA ILE A 162 -12.49 -12.57 -3.27
C ILE A 162 -13.17 -13.48 -4.28
N ASN A 163 -12.95 -14.81 -4.19
CA ASN A 163 -13.61 -15.78 -5.03
C ASN A 163 -15.03 -16.14 -4.51
N ALA A 164 -15.75 -16.98 -5.25
CA ALA A 164 -17.10 -17.40 -4.90
C ALA A 164 -17.18 -18.16 -3.56
N ASP A 165 -16.09 -18.80 -3.14
CA ASP A 165 -15.99 -19.51 -1.86
C ASP A 165 -15.71 -18.58 -0.68
N GLY A 166 -15.59 -17.27 -0.92
CA GLY A 166 -15.27 -16.26 0.11
C GLY A 166 -13.80 -16.23 0.50
N ILE A 167 -12.91 -16.79 -0.32
CA ILE A 167 -11.47 -16.79 -0.07
C ILE A 167 -10.82 -15.58 -0.74
N ILE A 168 -9.94 -14.88 -0.02
CA ILE A 168 -9.12 -13.80 -0.56
C ILE A 168 -8.07 -14.40 -1.49
N THR A 169 -8.16 -14.13 -2.78
CA THR A 169 -7.23 -14.67 -3.80
C THR A 169 -6.13 -13.69 -4.18
N TYR A 170 -6.36 -12.39 -3.99
CA TYR A 170 -5.40 -11.36 -4.32
C TYR A 170 -5.59 -10.11 -3.44
N ARG A 171 -4.50 -9.37 -3.19
CA ARG A 171 -4.50 -8.07 -2.51
C ARG A 171 -3.59 -7.10 -3.23
N HIS A 172 -4.10 -5.90 -3.47
CA HIS A 172 -3.32 -4.75 -3.89
C HIS A 172 -3.32 -3.69 -2.79
N ALA A 173 -2.14 -3.19 -2.42
CA ALA A 173 -1.99 -2.09 -1.46
C ALA A 173 -1.53 -0.84 -2.22
N GLY A 174 -2.30 0.22 -2.14
CA GLY A 174 -2.07 1.48 -2.84
C GLY A 174 -3.14 1.79 -3.90
N PRO A 175 -3.06 2.96 -4.55
CA PRO A 175 -4.04 3.39 -5.53
C PRO A 175 -3.99 2.55 -6.80
N ILE A 176 -5.17 2.29 -7.36
CA ILE A 176 -5.32 1.56 -8.62
C ILE A 176 -5.09 2.55 -9.76
N ASP A 177 -3.96 2.42 -10.44
CA ASP A 177 -3.70 3.08 -11.71
C ASP A 177 -4.07 2.15 -12.89
N ARG A 178 -3.85 2.62 -14.12
CA ARG A 178 -4.15 1.83 -15.32
C ARG A 178 -3.35 0.54 -15.40
N ARG A 179 -2.09 0.55 -14.99
CA ARG A 179 -1.22 -0.62 -14.99
C ARG A 179 -1.71 -1.66 -13.99
N VAL A 180 -1.97 -1.26 -12.75
CA VAL A 180 -2.52 -2.14 -11.70
C VAL A 180 -3.87 -2.73 -12.14
N LEU A 181 -4.74 -1.92 -12.72
CA LEU A 181 -6.03 -2.36 -13.23
C LEU A 181 -5.88 -3.46 -14.29
N ASP A 182 -5.05 -3.22 -15.31
CA ASP A 182 -4.98 -4.10 -16.49
C ASP A 182 -4.06 -5.31 -16.27
N GLU A 183 -2.94 -5.15 -15.55
CA GLU A 183 -1.91 -6.18 -15.39
C GLU A 183 -2.04 -7.00 -14.10
N GLU A 184 -2.74 -6.49 -13.09
CA GLU A 184 -2.83 -7.15 -11.79
C GLU A 184 -4.29 -7.51 -11.43
N LEU A 185 -5.20 -6.52 -11.31
CA LEU A 185 -6.57 -6.76 -10.82
C LEU A 185 -7.42 -7.58 -11.81
N ARG A 186 -7.44 -7.21 -13.08
CA ARG A 186 -8.23 -7.96 -14.07
C ARG A 186 -7.80 -9.42 -14.22
N PRO A 187 -6.49 -9.75 -14.27
CA PRO A 187 -6.06 -11.15 -14.19
C PRO A 187 -6.51 -11.86 -12.93
N ALA A 188 -6.33 -11.24 -11.75
CA ALA A 188 -6.77 -11.80 -10.47
C ALA A 188 -8.30 -12.04 -10.42
N MET A 189 -9.10 -11.09 -10.93
CA MET A 189 -10.57 -11.25 -11.03
C MET A 189 -10.95 -12.41 -11.96
N ARG A 190 -10.24 -12.60 -13.07
CA ARG A 190 -10.47 -13.76 -13.95
C ARG A 190 -10.14 -15.07 -13.25
N ALA A 191 -9.02 -15.14 -12.55
CA ALA A 191 -8.64 -16.33 -11.76
C ALA A 191 -9.67 -16.62 -10.67
N ALA A 192 -10.17 -15.61 -9.96
CA ALA A 192 -11.21 -15.77 -8.93
C ALA A 192 -12.54 -16.31 -9.50
N LYS A 193 -12.88 -15.98 -10.76
CA LYS A 193 -14.07 -16.51 -11.45
C LYS A 193 -13.91 -17.99 -11.86
N THR A 194 -12.70 -18.45 -12.10
CA THR A 194 -12.40 -19.83 -12.54
C THR A 194 -12.04 -20.77 -11.40
N GLY A 195 -11.92 -20.27 -10.17
CA GLY A 195 -11.56 -21.07 -9.00
C GLY A 195 -10.06 -21.46 -8.93
N VAL A 196 -9.20 -20.89 -9.79
CA VAL A 196 -7.75 -21.11 -9.76
C VAL A 196 -7.14 -20.14 -8.75
N VAL A 197 -6.55 -20.66 -7.69
CA VAL A 197 -5.70 -19.92 -6.76
C VAL A 197 -4.25 -20.12 -7.23
N GLU A 198 -3.59 -19.05 -7.68
CA GLU A 198 -2.14 -19.07 -7.95
C GLU A 198 -1.32 -18.82 -6.70
#